data_0afc7920e2b3d2b989a487617dbe1b8b
#
_entry.id   0afc7920e2b3d2b989a487617dbe1b8b
#
_cell.length_a   1.000
_cell.length_b   1.000
_cell.length_c   1.000
_cell.angle_alpha   90.00
_cell.angle_beta   90.00
_cell.angle_gamma   90.00
#
_symmetry.space_group_name_H-M   'P 1'
#
loop_
_entity.id
_entity.type
_entity.pdbx_description
1 polymer ?
#
loop_
_entity_poly.entity_id
_entity_poly.type
_entity_poly.pdbx_seq_one_letter_code
_entity_poly.pdbx_strand_id
1 'polypeptide(L)'
;MVNELFLAMDVLPIYPENYASLCATKRVAEPFIQRAEAEGYSNVLCSYARTGLGYAACWQDTGAIPDFAPDGGLAKPTMLIGSAFMCDTRYKWFQSLSRYLDVPCYNFDMPIPPAGTTRRPEGMMHYLNYILAQLRGLITFMEETLGRKMDWDRLDEIVRRAEKAQALMYDAFILAASTEPCPMPAEDTFDAFVPASYMSGSVEALEFYQGLYDEVKQRVDNKVGII
;
A
#
# COMPACT_ATOMS: atom_id res chain seq x y z
N MET A 1 -4.01 -3.22 0.15
CA MET A 1 -3.69 -2.67 -1.19
C MET A 1 -3.96 -3.77 -2.21
N VAL A 2 -3.98 -3.46 -3.48
CA VAL A 2 -4.33 -4.44 -4.54
C VAL A 2 -3.08 -4.92 -5.29
N ASN A 3 -2.03 -5.25 -4.55
CA ASN A 3 -0.73 -5.66 -5.11
C ASN A 3 -0.84 -6.86 -6.05
N GLU A 4 -1.77 -7.75 -5.77
CA GLU A 4 -2.06 -8.94 -6.56
C GLU A 4 -2.41 -8.57 -8.01
N LEU A 5 -3.20 -7.50 -8.21
CA LEU A 5 -3.53 -6.99 -9.55
C LEU A 5 -2.29 -6.44 -10.26
N PHE A 6 -1.41 -5.73 -9.53
CA PHE A 6 -0.18 -5.19 -10.10
C PHE A 6 0.76 -6.30 -10.55
N LEU A 7 0.95 -7.32 -9.70
CA LEU A 7 1.78 -8.47 -10.02
C LEU A 7 1.22 -9.26 -11.21
N ALA A 8 -0.12 -9.47 -11.27
CA ALA A 8 -0.75 -10.20 -12.36
C ALA A 8 -0.62 -9.48 -13.71
N MET A 9 -0.51 -8.16 -13.68
CA MET A 9 -0.34 -7.32 -14.88
C MET A 9 1.09 -6.81 -15.07
N ASP A 10 2.11 -7.39 -14.45
CA ASP A 10 3.51 -6.93 -14.55
C ASP A 10 3.67 -5.41 -14.36
N VAL A 11 2.99 -4.86 -13.38
CA VAL A 11 3.07 -3.45 -13.01
C VAL A 11 3.97 -3.32 -11.78
N LEU A 12 4.98 -2.45 -11.87
CA LEU A 12 5.80 -2.08 -10.73
C LEU A 12 5.11 -0.96 -9.94
N PRO A 13 4.61 -1.22 -8.73
CA PRO A 13 4.00 -0.19 -7.91
C PRO A 13 5.08 0.71 -7.28
N ILE A 14 4.81 2.02 -7.27
CA ILE A 14 5.58 3.02 -6.54
C ILE A 14 4.64 3.68 -5.53
N TYR A 15 5.09 3.83 -4.31
CA TYR A 15 4.27 4.33 -3.20
C TYR A 15 4.71 5.75 -2.79
N PRO A 16 4.02 6.82 -3.23
CA PRO A 16 4.39 8.20 -2.89
C PRO A 16 4.36 8.47 -1.39
N GLU A 17 3.51 7.77 -0.64
CA GLU A 17 3.43 7.87 0.82
C GLU A 17 4.70 7.34 1.49
N ASN A 18 5.22 6.21 1.00
CA ASN A 18 6.50 5.64 1.45
C ASN A 18 7.66 6.58 1.15
N TYR A 19 7.64 7.18 -0.04
CA TYR A 19 8.66 8.15 -0.43
C TYR A 19 8.62 9.41 0.44
N ALA A 20 7.43 9.90 0.79
CA ALA A 20 7.29 11.01 1.72
C ALA A 20 7.83 10.66 3.12
N SER A 21 7.60 9.42 3.59
CA SER A 21 8.20 8.90 4.83
C SER A 21 9.72 8.85 4.74
N LEU A 22 10.28 8.40 3.63
CA LEU A 22 11.73 8.42 3.37
C LEU A 22 12.30 9.84 3.43
N CYS A 23 11.64 10.81 2.78
CA CYS A 23 12.04 12.21 2.84
C CYS A 23 12.03 12.75 4.27
N ALA A 24 11.04 12.38 5.08
CA ALA A 24 10.95 12.77 6.48
C ALA A 24 12.10 12.14 7.31
N THR A 25 12.34 10.84 7.15
CA THR A 25 13.43 10.12 7.83
C THR A 25 14.80 10.70 7.52
N LYS A 26 15.03 11.08 6.26
CA LYS A 26 16.28 11.73 5.82
C LYS A 26 16.30 13.22 6.11
N ARG A 27 15.25 13.80 6.68
CA ARG A 27 15.10 15.24 6.98
C ARG A 27 15.25 16.15 5.76
N VAL A 28 14.76 15.70 4.60
CA VAL A 28 14.81 16.44 3.33
C VAL A 28 13.40 16.72 2.76
N ALA A 29 12.36 16.58 3.57
CA ALA A 29 10.97 16.83 3.15
C ALA A 29 10.65 18.33 3.07
N GLU A 30 11.37 19.20 3.80
CA GLU A 30 11.02 20.60 3.95
C GLU A 30 10.94 21.39 2.64
N PRO A 31 11.89 21.30 1.69
CA PRO A 31 11.77 22.02 0.42
C PRO A 31 10.51 21.64 -0.38
N PHE A 32 10.10 20.38 -0.35
CA PHE A 32 8.88 19.94 -0.99
C PHE A 32 7.64 20.50 -0.27
N ILE A 33 7.64 20.48 1.07
CA ILE A 33 6.53 21.02 1.88
C ILE A 33 6.36 22.51 1.59
N GLN A 34 7.44 23.28 1.59
CA GLN A 34 7.43 24.73 1.28
C GLN A 34 6.93 24.98 -0.16
N ARG A 35 7.33 24.14 -1.12
CA ARG A 35 6.84 24.26 -2.50
C ARG A 35 5.34 24.01 -2.60
N ALA A 36 4.81 23.02 -1.87
CA ALA A 36 3.36 22.77 -1.81
C ALA A 36 2.61 23.95 -1.17
N GLU A 37 3.13 24.52 -0.09
CA GLU A 37 2.54 25.68 0.56
C GLU A 37 2.58 26.93 -0.36
N ALA A 38 3.59 27.09 -1.15
CA ALA A 38 3.67 28.15 -2.17
C ALA A 38 2.62 27.97 -3.28
N GLU A 39 2.18 26.73 -3.58
CA GLU A 39 1.03 26.44 -4.47
C GLU A 39 -0.33 26.73 -3.79
N GLY A 40 -0.36 27.11 -2.52
CA GLY A 40 -1.57 27.41 -1.76
C GLY A 40 -2.15 26.25 -0.95
N TYR A 41 -1.44 25.12 -0.84
CA TYR A 41 -1.86 24.05 0.07
C TYR A 41 -1.69 24.47 1.54
N SER A 42 -2.69 24.16 2.35
CA SER A 42 -2.69 24.52 3.76
C SER A 42 -1.56 23.84 4.54
N ASN A 43 -0.93 24.58 5.46
CA ASN A 43 0.09 24.05 6.36
C ASN A 43 -0.44 23.04 7.41
N VAL A 44 -1.76 22.93 7.57
CA VAL A 44 -2.39 21.90 8.41
C VAL A 44 -2.73 20.61 7.64
N LEU A 45 -2.53 20.59 6.32
CA LEU A 45 -2.65 19.38 5.54
C LEU A 45 -1.57 18.38 5.94
N CYS A 46 -1.86 17.09 5.82
CA CYS A 46 -0.91 16.01 6.07
C CYS A 46 0.46 16.28 5.42
N SER A 47 1.54 16.18 6.20
CA SER A 47 2.89 16.45 5.71
C SER A 47 3.33 15.51 4.58
N TYR A 48 2.87 14.26 4.58
CA TYR A 48 3.15 13.32 3.49
C TYR A 48 2.50 13.78 2.18
N ALA A 49 1.25 14.23 2.24
CA ALA A 49 0.57 14.78 1.07
C ALA A 49 1.28 16.04 0.57
N ARG A 50 1.65 16.97 1.48
CA ARG A 50 2.42 18.18 1.09
C ARG A 50 3.76 17.83 0.46
N THR A 51 4.49 16.85 1.00
CA THR A 51 5.75 16.39 0.41
C THR A 51 5.54 15.88 -1.01
N GLY A 52 4.55 15.01 -1.24
CA GLY A 52 4.25 14.47 -2.57
C GLY A 52 3.71 15.51 -3.55
N LEU A 53 2.89 16.45 -3.09
CA LEU A 53 2.37 17.56 -3.91
C LEU A 53 3.48 18.54 -4.31
N GLY A 54 4.35 18.89 -3.36
CA GLY A 54 5.50 19.73 -3.64
C GLY A 54 6.51 19.07 -4.58
N TYR A 55 6.72 17.76 -4.43
CA TYR A 55 7.52 16.98 -5.38
C TYR A 55 6.94 17.08 -6.81
N ALA A 56 5.64 16.86 -6.96
CA ALA A 56 4.98 16.92 -8.25
C ALA A 56 4.99 18.34 -8.86
N ALA A 57 4.87 19.37 -8.03
CA ALA A 57 5.01 20.76 -8.47
C ALA A 57 6.44 21.06 -8.97
N CYS A 58 7.48 20.60 -8.24
CA CYS A 58 8.87 20.72 -8.72
C CYS A 58 9.08 19.96 -10.05
N TRP A 59 8.49 18.76 -10.17
CA TRP A 59 8.53 18.03 -11.43
C TRP A 59 7.87 18.79 -12.58
N GLN A 60 6.72 19.41 -12.33
CA GLN A 60 6.00 20.18 -13.36
C GLN A 60 6.82 21.36 -13.85
N ASP A 61 7.58 22.02 -12.97
CA ASP A 61 8.43 23.17 -13.33
C ASP A 61 9.56 22.79 -14.31
N THR A 62 10.13 21.60 -14.16
CA THR A 62 11.36 21.21 -14.87
C THR A 62 11.20 20.05 -15.84
N GLY A 63 10.13 19.26 -15.72
CA GLY A 63 9.94 18.01 -16.44
C GLY A 63 10.88 16.87 -16.01
N ALA A 64 11.59 17.05 -14.90
CA ALA A 64 12.60 16.13 -14.41
C ALA A 64 12.48 15.87 -12.90
N ILE A 65 13.16 14.83 -12.44
CA ILE A 65 13.32 14.56 -11.00
C ILE A 65 14.06 15.73 -10.37
N PRO A 66 13.55 16.30 -9.24
CA PRO A 66 14.27 17.38 -8.54
C PRO A 66 15.67 16.94 -8.08
N ASP A 67 16.70 17.74 -8.31
CA ASP A 67 18.09 17.41 -8.01
C ASP A 67 18.36 17.08 -6.53
N PHE A 68 17.52 17.63 -5.63
CA PHE A 68 17.61 17.40 -4.18
C PHE A 68 16.75 16.23 -3.71
N ALA A 69 16.09 15.50 -4.63
CA ALA A 69 15.27 14.34 -4.28
C ALA A 69 16.16 13.18 -3.79
N PRO A 70 15.89 12.62 -2.59
CA PRO A 70 16.71 11.52 -2.07
C PRO A 70 16.53 10.25 -2.91
N ASP A 71 17.56 9.41 -2.92
CA ASP A 71 17.60 8.08 -3.53
C ASP A 71 17.17 8.06 -5.01
N GLY A 72 17.48 9.11 -5.75
CA GLY A 72 17.16 9.22 -7.16
C GLY A 72 15.71 9.62 -7.46
N GLY A 73 14.91 9.94 -6.44
CA GLY A 73 13.55 10.44 -6.60
C GLY A 73 12.53 9.40 -7.05
N LEU A 74 11.39 9.89 -7.50
CA LEU A 74 10.32 9.08 -8.10
C LEU A 74 10.22 9.39 -9.60
N ALA A 75 10.22 8.35 -10.42
CA ALA A 75 9.96 8.50 -11.85
C ALA A 75 8.49 8.94 -12.10
N LYS A 76 8.24 9.58 -13.26
CA LYS A 76 6.87 9.86 -13.68
C LYS A 76 6.10 8.56 -13.85
N PRO A 77 4.96 8.38 -13.17
CA PRO A 77 4.17 7.16 -13.29
C PRO A 77 3.42 7.12 -14.63
N THR A 78 3.07 5.91 -15.08
CA THR A 78 2.17 5.70 -16.22
C THR A 78 0.72 5.99 -15.85
N MET A 79 0.35 5.70 -14.61
CA MET A 79 -0.98 5.91 -14.03
C MET A 79 -0.89 6.09 -12.53
N LEU A 80 -1.95 6.60 -11.94
CA LEU A 80 -2.12 6.74 -10.50
C LEU A 80 -3.32 5.92 -10.03
N ILE A 81 -3.13 5.20 -8.93
CA ILE A 81 -4.20 4.44 -8.28
C ILE A 81 -4.27 4.88 -6.83
N GLY A 82 -5.24 5.72 -6.52
CA GLY A 82 -5.53 6.19 -5.18
C GLY A 82 -6.60 5.34 -4.48
N SER A 83 -6.73 5.49 -3.17
CA SER A 83 -7.82 4.89 -2.42
C SER A 83 -8.25 5.76 -1.25
N ALA A 84 -9.52 5.70 -0.90
CA ALA A 84 -10.08 6.35 0.29
C ALA A 84 -9.97 5.48 1.56
N PHE A 85 -9.39 4.28 1.46
CA PHE A 85 -9.43 3.29 2.54
C PHE A 85 -8.76 3.75 3.84
N MET A 86 -7.62 4.45 3.75
CA MET A 86 -6.86 4.83 4.94
C MET A 86 -7.23 6.23 5.43
N CYS A 87 -7.33 7.19 4.53
CA CYS A 87 -7.65 8.57 4.88
C CYS A 87 -8.20 9.34 3.69
N ASP A 88 -9.00 10.36 3.98
CA ASP A 88 -9.62 11.22 2.97
C ASP A 88 -8.58 12.03 2.17
N THR A 89 -7.51 12.44 2.82
CA THR A 89 -6.40 13.18 2.20
C THR A 89 -5.82 12.42 1.01
N ARG A 90 -5.62 11.10 1.11
CA ARG A 90 -5.03 10.27 0.05
C ARG A 90 -5.85 10.35 -1.22
N TYR A 91 -7.16 10.31 -1.12
CA TYR A 91 -8.04 10.39 -2.28
C TYR A 91 -7.86 11.69 -3.07
N LYS A 92 -7.85 12.83 -2.37
CA LYS A 92 -7.64 14.15 -2.97
C LYS A 92 -6.20 14.38 -3.44
N TRP A 93 -5.24 13.86 -2.70
CA TRP A 93 -3.84 13.94 -3.05
C TRP A 93 -3.58 13.30 -4.43
N PHE A 94 -4.05 12.07 -4.67
CA PHE A 94 -3.84 11.40 -5.95
C PHE A 94 -4.55 12.10 -7.12
N GLN A 95 -5.72 12.70 -6.90
CA GLN A 95 -6.37 13.55 -7.90
C GLN A 95 -5.53 14.78 -8.26
N SER A 96 -4.87 15.38 -7.28
CA SER A 96 -3.97 16.51 -7.51
C SER A 96 -2.69 16.08 -8.24
N LEU A 97 -2.09 14.95 -7.84
CA LEU A 97 -0.93 14.40 -8.55
C LEU A 97 -1.23 14.12 -10.03
N SER A 98 -2.42 13.60 -10.34
CA SER A 98 -2.86 13.37 -11.72
C SER A 98 -2.81 14.65 -12.57
N ARG A 99 -3.19 15.80 -11.99
CA ARG A 99 -3.16 17.11 -12.68
C ARG A 99 -1.74 17.61 -12.86
N TYR A 100 -0.89 17.53 -11.84
CA TYR A 100 0.51 17.97 -11.93
C TYR A 100 1.31 17.16 -12.94
N LEU A 101 1.09 15.84 -12.95
CA LEU A 101 1.88 14.92 -13.75
C LEU A 101 1.27 14.64 -15.14
N ASP A 102 0.03 15.10 -15.37
CA ASP A 102 -0.74 14.81 -16.58
C ASP A 102 -0.75 13.30 -16.88
N VAL A 103 -1.29 12.53 -15.94
CA VAL A 103 -1.42 11.07 -16.02
C VAL A 103 -2.80 10.62 -15.56
N PRO A 104 -3.37 9.55 -16.15
CA PRO A 104 -4.66 9.04 -15.74
C PRO A 104 -4.66 8.55 -14.28
N CYS A 105 -5.79 8.74 -13.60
CA CYS A 105 -5.95 8.39 -12.20
C CYS A 105 -7.25 7.62 -11.96
N TYR A 106 -7.15 6.48 -11.30
CA TYR A 106 -8.28 5.75 -10.76
C TYR A 106 -8.27 5.84 -9.25
N ASN A 107 -9.39 6.28 -8.66
CA ASN A 107 -9.54 6.31 -7.21
C ASN A 107 -10.49 5.19 -6.78
N PHE A 108 -9.90 4.19 -6.14
CA PHE A 108 -10.61 3.06 -5.58
C PHE A 108 -11.31 3.47 -4.28
N ASP A 109 -12.64 3.40 -4.27
CA ASP A 109 -13.43 3.68 -3.08
C ASP A 109 -13.74 2.40 -2.30
N MET A 110 -13.58 2.47 -0.98
CA MET A 110 -13.80 1.35 -0.09
C MET A 110 -14.56 1.84 1.14
N PRO A 111 -15.90 1.80 1.08
CA PRO A 111 -16.73 2.34 2.15
C PRO A 111 -16.60 1.49 3.42
N ILE A 112 -16.55 2.17 4.57
CA ILE A 112 -16.59 1.53 5.88
C ILE A 112 -18.06 1.31 6.25
N PRO A 113 -18.51 0.04 6.39
CA PRO A 113 -19.89 -0.24 6.76
C PRO A 113 -20.19 0.21 8.19
N PRO A 114 -21.39 0.75 8.46
CA PRO A 114 -21.81 1.03 9.82
C PRO A 114 -21.74 -0.21 10.72
N ALA A 115 -21.52 0.01 12.01
CA ALA A 115 -21.40 -1.07 12.97
C ALA A 115 -22.63 -2.03 12.93
N GLY A 116 -22.36 -3.32 12.85
CA GLY A 116 -23.38 -4.36 12.80
C GLY A 116 -24.03 -4.62 11.41
N THR A 117 -23.78 -3.77 10.41
CA THR A 117 -24.33 -3.97 9.06
C THR A 117 -23.83 -5.26 8.42
N THR A 118 -22.53 -5.55 8.56
CA THR A 118 -21.91 -6.77 8.00
C THR A 118 -22.25 -8.05 8.76
N ARG A 119 -22.92 -7.96 9.92
CA ARG A 119 -23.44 -9.15 10.63
C ARG A 119 -24.68 -9.73 9.94
N ARG A 120 -25.31 -8.99 9.04
CA ARG A 120 -26.47 -9.44 8.25
C ARG A 120 -25.99 -9.83 6.86
N PRO A 121 -26.41 -10.99 6.33
CA PRO A 121 -25.98 -11.46 5.00
C PRO A 121 -26.22 -10.42 3.90
N GLU A 122 -27.37 -9.75 3.90
CA GLU A 122 -27.72 -8.74 2.89
C GLU A 122 -26.76 -7.52 2.96
N GLY A 123 -26.44 -7.08 4.19
CA GLY A 123 -25.50 -5.99 4.40
C GLY A 123 -24.09 -6.35 3.93
N MET A 124 -23.60 -7.54 4.27
CA MET A 124 -22.32 -8.05 3.79
C MET A 124 -22.30 -8.11 2.26
N MET A 125 -23.32 -8.70 1.64
CA MET A 125 -23.40 -8.83 0.17
C MET A 125 -23.44 -7.48 -0.54
N HIS A 126 -24.10 -6.47 0.04
CA HIS A 126 -24.10 -5.12 -0.51
C HIS A 126 -22.68 -4.56 -0.63
N TYR A 127 -21.89 -4.60 0.45
CA TYR A 127 -20.51 -4.08 0.45
C TYR A 127 -19.57 -4.91 -0.41
N LEU A 128 -19.71 -6.23 -0.40
CA LEU A 128 -18.93 -7.10 -1.29
C LEU A 128 -19.19 -6.78 -2.77
N ASN A 129 -20.46 -6.64 -3.16
CA ASN A 129 -20.81 -6.28 -4.54
C ASN A 129 -20.27 -4.89 -4.92
N TYR A 130 -20.31 -3.92 -3.99
CA TYR A 130 -19.73 -2.61 -4.22
C TYR A 130 -18.21 -2.69 -4.46
N ILE A 131 -17.48 -3.38 -3.59
CA ILE A 131 -16.02 -3.56 -3.72
C ILE A 131 -15.67 -4.31 -5.00
N LEU A 132 -16.43 -5.35 -5.36
CA LEU A 132 -16.24 -6.09 -6.61
C LEU A 132 -16.44 -5.19 -7.84
N ALA A 133 -17.42 -4.29 -7.82
CA ALA A 133 -17.63 -3.33 -8.90
C ALA A 133 -16.44 -2.36 -9.03
N GLN A 134 -15.92 -1.87 -7.90
CA GLN A 134 -14.72 -1.02 -7.88
C GLN A 134 -13.47 -1.76 -8.42
N LEU A 135 -13.27 -3.01 -8.02
CA LEU A 135 -12.14 -3.84 -8.51
C LEU A 135 -12.25 -4.10 -10.03
N ARG A 136 -13.44 -4.39 -10.53
CA ARG A 136 -13.67 -4.56 -11.97
C ARG A 136 -13.38 -3.27 -12.74
N GLY A 137 -13.82 -2.13 -12.21
CA GLY A 137 -13.52 -0.82 -12.78
C GLY A 137 -12.01 -0.53 -12.80
N LEU A 138 -11.29 -0.87 -11.72
CA LEU A 138 -9.85 -0.75 -11.65
C LEU A 138 -9.14 -1.62 -12.69
N ILE A 139 -9.56 -2.89 -12.83
CA ILE A 139 -8.99 -3.79 -13.83
C ILE A 139 -9.20 -3.24 -15.24
N THR A 140 -10.42 -2.79 -15.56
CA THR A 140 -10.71 -2.16 -16.86
C THR A 140 -9.82 -0.94 -17.10
N PHE A 141 -9.69 -0.05 -16.12
CA PHE A 141 -8.81 1.11 -16.20
C PHE A 141 -7.35 0.72 -16.45
N MET A 142 -6.84 -0.29 -15.76
CA MET A 142 -5.48 -0.79 -15.96
C MET A 142 -5.31 -1.41 -17.35
N GLU A 143 -6.26 -2.22 -17.80
CA GLU A 143 -6.25 -2.83 -19.14
C GLU A 143 -6.19 -1.78 -20.24
N GLU A 144 -7.03 -0.74 -20.16
CA GLU A 144 -7.09 0.36 -21.12
C GLU A 144 -5.80 1.18 -21.11
N THR A 145 -5.28 1.50 -19.92
CA THR A 145 -4.06 2.30 -19.79
C THR A 145 -2.81 1.56 -20.27
N LEU A 146 -2.74 0.25 -20.01
CA LEU A 146 -1.58 -0.58 -20.36
C LEU A 146 -1.67 -1.22 -21.75
N GLY A 147 -2.85 -1.19 -22.39
CA GLY A 147 -3.08 -1.82 -23.68
C GLY A 147 -3.00 -3.35 -23.66
N ARG A 148 -3.23 -3.99 -22.51
CA ARG A 148 -3.18 -5.45 -22.34
C ARG A 148 -4.23 -5.94 -21.38
N LYS A 149 -4.65 -7.20 -21.56
CA LYS A 149 -5.68 -7.82 -20.73
C LYS A 149 -5.11 -8.46 -19.46
N MET A 150 -5.97 -8.56 -18.44
CA MET A 150 -5.66 -9.28 -17.20
C MET A 150 -5.44 -10.77 -17.51
N ASP A 151 -4.36 -11.31 -16.99
CA ASP A 151 -4.12 -12.75 -16.92
C ASP A 151 -4.80 -13.32 -15.67
N TRP A 152 -5.98 -13.91 -15.86
CA TRP A 152 -6.81 -14.40 -14.76
C TRP A 152 -6.23 -15.65 -14.09
N ASP A 153 -5.54 -16.51 -14.85
CA ASP A 153 -4.93 -17.72 -14.29
C ASP A 153 -3.75 -17.33 -13.39
N ARG A 154 -2.96 -16.38 -13.85
CA ARG A 154 -1.87 -15.80 -13.06
C ARG A 154 -2.38 -15.06 -11.81
N LEU A 155 -3.49 -14.32 -11.92
CA LEU A 155 -4.10 -13.65 -10.78
C LEU A 155 -4.57 -14.67 -9.73
N ASP A 156 -5.22 -15.75 -10.14
CA ASP A 156 -5.67 -16.82 -9.22
C ASP A 156 -4.48 -17.43 -8.46
N GLU A 157 -3.38 -17.73 -9.17
CA GLU A 157 -2.15 -18.23 -8.53
C GLU A 157 -1.57 -17.25 -7.51
N ILE A 158 -1.50 -15.96 -7.86
CA ILE A 158 -0.98 -14.90 -6.99
C ILE A 158 -1.88 -14.72 -5.75
N VAL A 159 -3.20 -14.73 -5.91
CA VAL A 159 -4.16 -14.61 -4.81
C VAL A 159 -4.04 -15.80 -3.85
N ARG A 160 -3.95 -17.04 -4.36
CA ARG A 160 -3.72 -18.22 -3.50
C ARG A 160 -2.42 -18.13 -2.71
N ARG A 161 -1.38 -17.58 -3.31
CA ARG A 161 -0.11 -17.34 -2.63
C ARG A 161 -0.24 -16.29 -1.54
N ALA A 162 -0.96 -15.20 -1.81
CA ALA A 162 -1.26 -14.16 -0.81
C ALA A 162 -2.08 -14.71 0.37
N GLU A 163 -3.10 -15.52 0.11
CA GLU A 163 -3.89 -16.17 1.15
C GLU A 163 -3.03 -17.07 2.05
N LYS A 164 -2.15 -17.87 1.45
CA LYS A 164 -1.23 -18.73 2.23
C LYS A 164 -0.25 -17.91 3.08
N ALA A 165 0.32 -16.86 2.52
CA ALA A 165 1.23 -15.96 3.23
C ALA A 165 0.51 -15.27 4.41
N GLN A 166 -0.72 -14.82 4.20
CA GLN A 166 -1.54 -14.17 5.24
C GLN A 166 -1.93 -15.14 6.35
N ALA A 167 -2.25 -16.39 6.02
CA ALA A 167 -2.53 -17.44 7.01
C ALA A 167 -1.31 -17.71 7.90
N LEU A 168 -0.11 -17.84 7.31
CA LEU A 168 1.14 -18.03 8.07
C LEU A 168 1.45 -16.84 9.00
N MET A 169 1.25 -15.61 8.52
CA MET A 169 1.40 -14.40 9.34
C MET A 169 0.45 -14.44 10.54
N TYR A 170 -0.82 -14.74 10.29
CA TYR A 170 -1.83 -14.82 11.33
C TYR A 170 -1.48 -15.91 12.36
N ASP A 171 -1.12 -17.09 11.90
CA ASP A 171 -0.74 -18.21 12.78
C ASP A 171 0.49 -17.89 13.62
N ALA A 172 1.50 -17.22 13.05
CA ALA A 172 2.68 -16.76 13.79
C ALA A 172 2.30 -15.77 14.91
N PHE A 173 1.44 -14.79 14.60
CA PHE A 173 1.02 -13.79 15.57
C PHE A 173 0.14 -14.39 16.69
N ILE A 174 -0.78 -15.28 16.34
CA ILE A 174 -1.61 -15.97 17.34
C ILE A 174 -0.75 -16.86 18.23
N LEU A 175 0.20 -17.58 17.65
CA LEU A 175 1.13 -18.42 18.42
C LEU A 175 1.97 -17.58 19.38
N ALA A 176 2.51 -16.45 18.93
CA ALA A 176 3.28 -15.54 19.76
C ALA A 176 2.42 -14.93 20.89
N ALA A 177 1.23 -14.44 20.56
CA ALA A 177 0.33 -13.81 21.53
C ALA A 177 -0.25 -14.77 22.57
N SER A 178 -0.30 -16.08 22.29
CA SER A 178 -0.84 -17.11 23.19
C SER A 178 0.22 -17.85 24.00
N THR A 179 1.51 -17.49 23.85
CA THR A 179 2.62 -18.18 24.50
C THR A 179 3.28 -17.29 25.56
N GLU A 180 3.59 -17.90 26.72
CA GLU A 180 4.30 -17.25 27.82
C GLU A 180 5.56 -18.05 28.16
N PRO A 181 6.75 -17.44 28.15
CA PRO A 181 7.04 -16.04 27.78
C PRO A 181 6.86 -15.77 26.30
N CYS A 182 6.50 -14.52 25.96
CA CYS A 182 6.25 -14.14 24.58
C CYS A 182 7.53 -14.28 23.71
N PRO A 183 7.49 -15.03 22.60
CA PRO A 183 8.68 -15.32 21.80
C PRO A 183 9.05 -14.22 20.79
N MET A 184 8.19 -13.20 20.62
CA MET A 184 8.37 -12.18 19.59
C MET A 184 8.17 -10.77 20.19
N PRO A 185 9.12 -9.83 20.01
CA PRO A 185 8.97 -8.46 20.45
C PRO A 185 8.01 -7.69 19.55
N ALA A 186 7.49 -6.56 20.05
CA ALA A 186 6.52 -5.74 19.31
C ALA A 186 7.10 -5.15 18.01
N GLU A 187 8.39 -4.84 17.98
CA GLU A 187 9.09 -4.32 16.79
C GLU A 187 9.07 -5.29 15.61
N ASP A 188 9.19 -6.61 15.86
CA ASP A 188 9.12 -7.63 14.79
C ASP A 188 7.74 -7.64 14.11
N THR A 189 6.70 -7.21 14.82
CA THR A 189 5.36 -7.05 14.24
C THR A 189 5.32 -5.94 13.19
N PHE A 190 6.09 -4.86 13.38
CA PHE A 190 6.23 -3.79 12.39
C PHE A 190 6.98 -4.26 11.14
N ASP A 191 8.06 -5.01 11.31
CA ASP A 191 8.80 -5.56 10.18
C ASP A 191 7.94 -6.54 9.38
N ALA A 192 7.14 -7.36 10.06
CA ALA A 192 6.19 -8.26 9.43
C ALA A 192 5.04 -7.55 8.67
N PHE A 193 4.76 -6.29 8.96
CA PHE A 193 3.73 -5.51 8.26
C PHE A 193 4.14 -5.15 6.82
N VAL A 194 5.44 -4.99 6.55
CA VAL A 194 5.96 -4.54 5.25
C VAL A 194 5.62 -5.51 4.11
N PRO A 195 5.92 -6.82 4.19
CA PRO A 195 5.57 -7.76 3.13
C PRO A 195 4.06 -7.86 2.89
N ALA A 196 3.22 -7.81 3.94
CA ALA A 196 1.76 -7.81 3.80
C ALA A 196 1.25 -6.57 3.06
N SER A 197 1.88 -5.42 3.29
CA SER A 197 1.43 -4.15 2.72
C SER A 197 1.90 -3.91 1.29
N TYR A 198 3.13 -4.31 0.97
CA TYR A 198 3.79 -3.91 -0.27
C TYR A 198 4.18 -5.08 -1.19
N MET A 199 4.17 -6.31 -0.69
CA MET A 199 4.63 -7.50 -1.41
C MET A 199 3.59 -8.62 -1.44
N SER A 200 2.33 -8.34 -1.04
CA SER A 200 1.26 -9.34 -1.01
C SER A 200 1.13 -10.06 -2.36
N GLY A 201 1.14 -11.39 -2.34
CA GLY A 201 1.09 -12.24 -3.52
C GLY A 201 2.45 -12.57 -4.14
N SER A 202 3.57 -11.97 -3.67
CA SER A 202 4.91 -12.33 -4.14
C SER A 202 5.41 -13.65 -3.50
N VAL A 203 6.40 -14.23 -4.13
CA VAL A 203 7.07 -15.44 -3.59
C VAL A 203 7.84 -15.09 -2.33
N GLU A 204 8.50 -13.93 -2.33
CA GLU A 204 9.31 -13.43 -1.23
C GLU A 204 8.47 -13.19 0.03
N ALA A 205 7.24 -12.68 -0.12
CA ALA A 205 6.32 -12.50 1.01
C ALA A 205 5.91 -13.85 1.62
N LEU A 206 5.65 -14.86 0.77
CA LEU A 206 5.34 -16.21 1.26
C LEU A 206 6.52 -16.84 2.00
N GLU A 207 7.73 -16.74 1.44
CA GLU A 207 8.95 -17.24 2.07
C GLU A 207 9.24 -16.55 3.39
N PHE A 208 9.06 -15.22 3.44
CA PHE A 208 9.21 -14.45 4.67
C PHE A 208 8.26 -14.94 5.78
N TYR A 209 6.97 -15.09 5.49
CA TYR A 209 6.02 -15.52 6.52
C TYR A 209 6.16 -17.00 6.90
N GLN A 210 6.61 -17.85 5.98
CA GLN A 210 6.99 -19.21 6.34
C GLN A 210 8.15 -19.20 7.33
N GLY A 211 9.20 -18.43 7.07
CA GLY A 211 10.35 -18.27 7.97
C GLY A 211 9.95 -17.69 9.33
N LEU A 212 9.10 -16.66 9.34
CA LEU A 212 8.59 -16.06 10.57
C LEU A 212 7.83 -17.09 11.43
N TYR A 213 6.91 -17.84 10.80
CA TYR A 213 6.16 -18.87 11.52
C TYR A 213 7.06 -19.96 12.09
N ASP A 214 8.01 -20.45 11.29
CA ASP A 214 8.94 -21.50 11.70
C ASP A 214 9.84 -21.03 12.85
N GLU A 215 10.32 -19.78 12.82
CA GLU A 215 11.13 -19.19 13.88
C GLU A 215 10.33 -19.02 15.17
N VAL A 216 9.12 -18.44 15.11
CA VAL A 216 8.25 -18.27 16.27
C VAL A 216 7.94 -19.64 16.89
N LYS A 217 7.60 -20.63 16.07
CA LYS A 217 7.35 -22.00 16.50
C LYS A 217 8.56 -22.61 17.19
N GLN A 218 9.76 -22.46 16.63
CA GLN A 218 10.99 -22.96 17.22
C GLN A 218 11.28 -22.31 18.58
N ARG A 219 11.06 -20.99 18.71
CA ARG A 219 11.22 -20.28 19.99
C ARG A 219 10.23 -20.79 21.05
N VAL A 220 8.98 -21.02 20.67
CA VAL A 220 7.94 -21.60 21.55
C VAL A 220 8.35 -23.01 22.02
N ASP A 221 8.73 -23.89 21.11
CA ASP A 221 9.13 -25.27 21.39
C ASP A 221 10.34 -25.30 22.35
N ASN A 222 11.26 -24.37 22.24
CA ASN A 222 12.46 -24.24 23.08
C ASN A 222 12.26 -23.36 24.32
N LYS A 223 11.04 -22.85 24.56
CA LYS A 223 10.71 -21.93 25.67
C LYS A 223 11.60 -20.69 25.71
N VAL A 224 11.96 -20.16 24.55
CA VAL A 224 12.72 -18.92 24.41
C VAL A 224 11.73 -17.78 24.35
N GLY A 225 11.74 -16.94 25.39
CA GLY A 225 10.96 -15.71 25.43
C GLY A 225 11.85 -14.49 25.37
N ILE A 226 11.26 -13.37 24.94
CA ILE A 226 11.92 -12.07 24.89
C ILE A 226 11.37 -11.17 26.01
N ILE A 227 10.16 -11.44 26.46
CA ILE A 227 9.45 -10.75 27.55
C ILE A 227 8.89 -11.79 28.50
#